data_456fdc94db6ff7b2258a2e50b9af3d49
#
_entry.id   456fdc94db6ff7b2258a2e50b9af3d49
#
_cell.length_a   1.000
_cell.length_b   1.000
_cell.length_c   1.000
_cell.angle_alpha   90.00
_cell.angle_beta   90.00
_cell.angle_gamma   90.00
#
_symmetry.space_group_name_H-M   'P 1'
#
loop_
_entity.id
_entity.type
_entity.pdbx_description
1 polymer ?
#
loop_
_entity_poly.entity_id
_entity_poly.type
_entity_poly.pdbx_seq_one_letter_code
_entity_poly.pdbx_strand_id
1 'polypeptide(L)'
;ILTQRPTSNNRFSPVDYFFIEARDNLISNPNLRPEKTIDYELGFQQVLSKTSSLKISAFYKEMRDMIQVRNFVGAYPRPYKAYGNLDFGTVKGLTIGYDLRRTGNIRMNANYTLQFADGTGSTTTTALALINAGLPNLRTINPFNYDQRHRFVANVDYRYGSGDDYNGPIVNVGKNDDGTAKQVQLFAN
;
A
#
# COMPACT_ATOMS: atom_id res chain seq x y z
N ILE A 1 12.48 -12.32 -0.10
CA ILE A 1 12.20 -12.33 -1.56
C ILE A 1 10.82 -12.90 -1.75
N LEU A 2 9.95 -12.15 -2.41
CA LEU A 2 8.62 -12.58 -2.79
C LEU A 2 8.56 -12.76 -4.30
N THR A 3 7.87 -13.81 -4.76
CA THR A 3 7.63 -14.04 -6.18
C THR A 3 6.14 -14.16 -6.43
N GLN A 4 5.63 -13.46 -7.42
CA GLN A 4 4.24 -13.51 -7.83
C GLN A 4 4.13 -14.17 -9.19
N ARG A 5 3.32 -15.22 -9.28
CA ARG A 5 3.05 -15.88 -10.57
C ARG A 5 2.18 -14.98 -11.44
N PRO A 6 2.44 -14.93 -12.75
CA PRO A 6 1.53 -14.30 -13.70
C PRO A 6 0.13 -14.91 -13.59
N THR A 7 -0.89 -14.07 -13.77
CA THR A 7 -2.28 -14.55 -13.82
C THR A 7 -2.50 -15.42 -15.05
N SER A 8 -3.49 -16.31 -15.03
CA SER A 8 -3.82 -17.17 -16.17
C SER A 8 -4.13 -16.37 -17.43
N ASN A 9 -4.78 -15.21 -17.30
CA ASN A 9 -5.14 -14.34 -18.42
C ASN A 9 -3.93 -13.73 -19.14
N ASN A 10 -2.79 -13.55 -18.43
CA ASN A 10 -1.57 -12.99 -19.02
C ASN A 10 -0.66 -14.07 -19.61
N ARG A 11 -0.87 -15.32 -19.22
CA ARG A 11 0.10 -16.39 -19.44
C ARG A 11 -0.23 -17.31 -20.59
N PHE A 12 -1.47 -17.66 -20.84
CA PHE A 12 -1.77 -18.73 -21.76
C PHE A 12 -3.15 -18.67 -22.40
N SER A 13 -3.16 -18.67 -23.73
CA SER A 13 -4.25 -19.17 -24.57
C SER A 13 -3.61 -19.79 -25.81
N PRO A 14 -3.61 -21.12 -25.96
CA PRO A 14 -3.06 -21.77 -27.16
C PRO A 14 -3.74 -21.29 -28.44
N VAL A 15 -5.03 -20.97 -28.34
CA VAL A 15 -5.84 -20.48 -29.44
C VAL A 15 -5.35 -19.14 -29.99
N ASP A 16 -4.77 -18.29 -29.15
CA ASP A 16 -4.27 -16.98 -29.58
C ASP A 16 -3.12 -17.10 -30.60
N TYR A 17 -2.33 -18.17 -30.53
CA TYR A 17 -1.25 -18.41 -31.50
C TYR A 17 -1.76 -18.83 -32.90
N PHE A 18 -2.88 -19.52 -32.95
CA PHE A 18 -3.48 -19.93 -34.23
C PHE A 18 -4.22 -18.78 -34.91
N PHE A 19 -4.69 -17.81 -34.14
CA PHE A 19 -5.50 -16.71 -34.64
C PHE A 19 -4.84 -15.32 -34.54
N ILE A 20 -3.51 -15.27 -34.51
CA ILE A 20 -2.76 -14.00 -34.47
C ILE A 20 -3.18 -13.06 -35.62
N GLU A 21 -3.41 -13.59 -36.80
CA GLU A 21 -3.82 -12.79 -37.99
C GLU A 21 -5.19 -12.14 -37.83
N ALA A 22 -6.11 -12.76 -37.10
CA ALA A 22 -7.46 -12.30 -36.93
C ALA A 22 -7.69 -11.39 -35.72
N ARG A 23 -6.67 -11.22 -34.88
CA ARG A 23 -6.80 -10.49 -33.63
C ARG A 23 -5.92 -9.25 -33.58
N ASP A 24 -6.58 -8.11 -33.41
CA ASP A 24 -5.95 -6.84 -33.02
C ASP A 24 -5.73 -6.74 -31.50
N ASN A 25 -6.04 -7.80 -30.77
CA ASN A 25 -6.06 -7.82 -29.32
C ASN A 25 -4.70 -8.17 -28.72
N LEU A 26 -4.57 -7.84 -27.46
CA LEU A 26 -3.45 -8.20 -26.62
C LEU A 26 -3.40 -9.72 -26.41
N ILE A 27 -2.26 -10.34 -26.77
CA ILE A 27 -2.05 -11.78 -26.70
C ILE A 27 -1.39 -12.15 -25.37
N SER A 28 -1.84 -13.26 -24.78
CA SER A 28 -1.19 -13.83 -23.60
C SER A 28 0.16 -14.48 -23.96
N ASN A 29 1.08 -14.49 -23.00
CA ASN A 29 2.43 -15.04 -23.20
C ASN A 29 2.72 -16.17 -22.21
N PRO A 30 2.86 -17.43 -22.65
CA PRO A 30 3.15 -18.56 -21.79
C PRO A 30 4.55 -18.50 -21.15
N ASN A 31 5.47 -17.77 -21.74
CA ASN A 31 6.87 -17.66 -21.29
C ASN A 31 7.09 -16.56 -20.23
N LEU A 32 6.02 -16.00 -19.68
CA LEU A 32 6.16 -15.01 -18.61
C LEU A 32 6.82 -15.61 -17.37
N ARG A 33 7.84 -14.91 -16.90
CA ARG A 33 8.49 -15.21 -15.63
C ARG A 33 7.69 -14.62 -14.47
N PRO A 34 7.78 -15.21 -13.28
CA PRO A 34 7.22 -14.61 -12.07
C PRO A 34 7.84 -13.24 -11.78
N GLU A 35 7.01 -12.28 -11.42
CA GLU A 35 7.50 -11.02 -10.88
C GLU A 35 8.20 -11.26 -9.53
N LYS A 36 9.27 -10.52 -9.28
CA LYS A 36 10.08 -10.66 -8.06
C LYS A 36 10.12 -9.36 -7.30
N THR A 37 9.89 -9.45 -6.00
CA THR A 37 10.12 -8.34 -5.07
C THR A 37 11.18 -8.76 -4.06
N ILE A 38 12.24 -7.98 -3.96
CA ILE A 38 13.28 -8.11 -2.96
C ILE A 38 13.08 -6.98 -1.96
N ASP A 39 12.92 -7.32 -0.70
CA ASP A 39 12.63 -6.38 0.37
C ASP A 39 13.78 -6.38 1.38
N TYR A 40 14.31 -5.20 1.64
CA TYR A 40 15.33 -4.94 2.64
C TYR A 40 14.72 -4.00 3.69
N GLU A 41 14.71 -4.42 4.92
CA GLU A 41 14.22 -3.61 6.03
C GLU A 41 15.25 -3.61 7.16
N LEU A 42 15.53 -2.42 7.68
CA LEU A 42 16.32 -2.23 8.88
C LEU A 42 15.52 -1.34 9.83
N GLY A 43 15.30 -1.81 11.03
CA GLY A 43 14.57 -1.05 12.03
C GLY A 43 15.13 -1.24 13.42
N PHE A 44 14.83 -0.27 14.26
CA PHE A 44 15.07 -0.39 15.69
C PHE A 44 13.84 0.09 16.47
N GLN A 45 13.68 -0.44 17.65
CA GLN A 45 12.63 -0.06 18.58
C GLN A 45 13.25 0.24 19.93
N GLN A 46 12.90 1.39 20.48
CA GLN A 46 13.35 1.82 21.80
C GLN A 46 12.16 2.06 22.72
N VAL A 47 12.25 1.51 23.92
CA VAL A 47 11.33 1.83 25.01
C VAL A 47 11.77 3.16 25.61
N LEU A 48 10.91 4.19 25.52
CA LEU A 48 11.18 5.52 26.05
C LEU A 48 10.78 5.63 27.53
N SER A 49 9.69 4.96 27.88
CA SER A 49 9.19 4.88 29.26
C SER A 49 8.49 3.55 29.49
N LYS A 50 7.99 3.30 30.71
CA LYS A 50 7.21 2.08 31.04
C LYS A 50 5.97 1.93 30.16
N THR A 51 5.48 3.01 29.59
CA THR A 51 4.22 3.07 28.84
C THR A 51 4.40 3.51 27.39
N SER A 52 5.59 3.92 26.95
CA SER A 52 5.81 4.42 25.60
C SER A 52 6.99 3.79 24.90
N SER A 53 6.85 3.60 23.59
CA SER A 53 7.91 3.10 22.73
C SER A 53 7.94 3.86 21.40
N LEU A 54 9.14 3.99 20.84
CA LEU A 54 9.42 4.56 19.52
C LEU A 54 9.97 3.45 18.64
N LYS A 55 9.41 3.29 17.44
CA LYS A 55 9.91 2.40 16.38
C LYS A 55 10.32 3.25 15.18
N ILE A 56 11.51 3.01 14.66
CA ILE A 56 11.98 3.61 13.42
C ILE A 56 12.43 2.48 12.51
N SER A 57 11.92 2.43 11.28
CA SER A 57 12.35 1.46 10.27
C SER A 57 12.55 2.12 8.92
N ALA A 58 13.65 1.80 8.28
CA ALA A 58 13.91 2.14 6.89
C ALA A 58 13.71 0.91 6.03
N PHE A 59 13.10 1.08 4.86
CA PHE A 59 12.83 -0.01 3.93
C PHE A 59 13.24 0.37 2.50
N TYR A 60 13.67 -0.65 1.77
CA TYR A 60 13.96 -0.56 0.35
C TYR A 60 13.43 -1.82 -0.34
N LYS A 61 12.51 -1.65 -1.28
CA LYS A 61 11.93 -2.72 -2.08
C LYS A 61 12.35 -2.56 -3.52
N GLU A 62 12.82 -3.62 -4.12
CA GLU A 62 13.16 -3.69 -5.53
C GLU A 62 12.21 -4.66 -6.22
N MET A 63 11.47 -4.17 -7.21
CA MET A 63 10.57 -4.95 -8.03
C MET A 63 11.23 -5.20 -9.39
N ARG A 64 11.34 -6.46 -9.78
CA ARG A 64 11.96 -6.90 -11.02
C ARG A 64 11.03 -7.80 -11.81
N ASP A 65 11.29 -7.89 -13.10
CA ASP A 65 10.51 -8.72 -14.02
C ASP A 65 9.01 -8.39 -14.02
N MET A 66 8.65 -7.12 -13.75
CA MET A 66 7.26 -6.67 -13.75
C MET A 66 6.67 -6.83 -15.15
N ILE A 67 5.43 -7.29 -15.21
CA ILE A 67 4.74 -7.60 -16.46
C ILE A 67 4.19 -6.32 -17.06
N GLN A 68 4.45 -6.11 -18.36
CA GLN A 68 3.94 -4.99 -19.13
C GLN A 68 3.57 -5.43 -20.55
N VAL A 69 2.64 -4.71 -21.15
CA VAL A 69 2.33 -4.89 -22.58
C VAL A 69 3.50 -4.43 -23.44
N ARG A 70 3.80 -5.21 -24.45
CA ARG A 70 4.90 -4.99 -25.40
C ARG A 70 4.39 -5.15 -26.84
N ASN A 71 4.88 -4.29 -27.74
CA ASN A 71 4.63 -4.41 -29.18
C ASN A 71 5.81 -5.13 -29.86
N PHE A 72 5.49 -6.17 -30.62
CA PHE A 72 6.44 -6.96 -31.42
C PHE A 72 6.34 -6.52 -32.87
N VAL A 73 6.95 -5.38 -33.20
CA VAL A 73 6.87 -4.74 -34.53
C VAL A 73 7.56 -5.52 -35.65
N GLY A 74 8.54 -6.34 -35.32
CA GLY A 74 9.26 -7.17 -36.31
C GLY A 74 8.72 -8.59 -36.47
N ALA A 75 7.54 -8.88 -35.91
CA ALA A 75 6.96 -10.22 -36.00
C ALA A 75 6.35 -10.49 -37.39
N TYR A 76 6.48 -11.75 -37.86
CA TYR A 76 5.84 -12.23 -39.09
C TYR A 76 4.65 -13.14 -38.73
N PRO A 77 3.53 -13.10 -39.43
CA PRO A 77 3.22 -12.34 -40.67
C PRO A 77 2.87 -10.86 -40.41
N ARG A 78 2.57 -10.49 -39.18
CA ARG A 78 2.28 -9.10 -38.80
C ARG A 78 2.72 -8.79 -37.37
N PRO A 79 2.90 -7.51 -37.05
CA PRO A 79 3.14 -7.07 -35.67
C PRO A 79 1.99 -7.47 -34.75
N TYR A 80 2.29 -7.81 -33.51
CA TYR A 80 1.30 -8.11 -32.47
C TYR A 80 1.70 -7.55 -31.11
N LYS A 81 0.75 -7.49 -30.19
CA LYS A 81 0.92 -7.03 -28.82
C LYS A 81 0.83 -8.22 -27.87
N ALA A 82 1.75 -8.34 -26.94
CA ALA A 82 1.70 -9.37 -25.93
C ALA A 82 2.30 -8.89 -24.60
N TYR A 83 2.04 -9.63 -23.54
CA TYR A 83 2.67 -9.39 -22.24
C TYR A 83 4.13 -9.82 -22.25
N GLY A 84 4.98 -9.09 -21.53
CA GLY A 84 6.39 -9.43 -21.33
C GLY A 84 6.91 -8.93 -19.98
N ASN A 85 7.94 -9.58 -19.45
CA ASN A 85 8.64 -9.14 -18.26
C ASN A 85 9.63 -8.04 -18.64
N LEU A 86 9.22 -6.82 -18.51
CA LEU A 86 9.93 -5.67 -19.04
C LEU A 86 10.23 -4.60 -18.01
N ASP A 87 9.31 -4.42 -17.07
CA ASP A 87 9.32 -3.29 -16.15
C ASP A 87 10.03 -3.62 -14.84
N PHE A 88 10.42 -2.56 -14.17
CA PHE A 88 11.01 -2.59 -12.84
C PHE A 88 10.52 -1.39 -12.03
N GLY A 89 10.69 -1.49 -10.71
CA GLY A 89 10.38 -0.40 -9.82
C GLY A 89 11.14 -0.49 -8.52
N THR A 90 11.16 0.60 -7.81
CA THR A 90 11.74 0.70 -6.47
C THR A 90 10.79 1.44 -5.54
N VAL A 91 10.70 0.96 -4.32
CA VAL A 91 10.00 1.66 -3.25
C VAL A 91 10.94 1.78 -2.07
N LYS A 92 11.23 3.00 -1.64
CA LYS A 92 12.11 3.28 -0.53
C LYS A 92 11.47 4.25 0.44
N GLY A 93 11.76 4.09 1.72
CA GLY A 93 11.13 4.95 2.70
C GLY A 93 11.59 4.75 4.12
N LEU A 94 10.99 5.55 4.98
CA LEU A 94 11.19 5.55 6.41
C LEU A 94 9.83 5.55 7.11
N THR A 95 9.68 4.69 8.11
CA THR A 95 8.50 4.67 8.98
C THR A 95 8.91 4.99 10.41
N ILE A 96 8.20 5.92 11.02
CA ILE A 96 8.34 6.28 12.44
C ILE A 96 7.02 5.95 13.11
N GLY A 97 7.06 5.05 14.08
CA GLY A 97 5.91 4.65 14.89
C GLY A 97 6.10 5.03 16.35
N TYR A 98 5.08 5.63 16.94
CA TYR A 98 5.03 5.93 18.36
C TYR A 98 3.83 5.23 18.98
N ASP A 99 4.06 4.46 20.02
CA ASP A 99 3.03 3.77 20.79
C ASP A 99 3.06 4.26 22.24
N LEU A 100 1.94 4.76 22.71
CA LEU A 100 1.67 5.13 24.08
C LEU A 100 0.56 4.22 24.64
N ARG A 101 0.93 3.31 25.54
CA ARG A 101 -0.05 2.55 26.33
C ARG A 101 -0.81 3.51 27.21
N ARG A 102 -1.98 3.07 27.64
CA ARG A 102 -2.82 3.90 28.49
C ARG A 102 -2.04 4.48 29.67
N THR A 103 -1.98 5.81 29.69
CA THR A 103 -1.33 6.59 30.74
C THR A 103 -2.35 7.63 31.17
N GLY A 104 -2.92 7.43 32.38
CA GLY A 104 -4.12 8.16 32.79
C GLY A 104 -5.28 7.86 31.80
N ASN A 105 -5.82 8.89 31.21
CA ASN A 105 -7.00 8.79 30.34
C ASN A 105 -6.67 8.54 28.85
N ILE A 106 -5.40 8.61 28.46
CA ILE A 106 -4.99 8.64 27.06
C ILE A 106 -4.25 7.35 26.68
N ARG A 107 -4.60 6.80 25.52
CA ARG A 107 -3.83 5.82 24.76
C ARG A 107 -3.64 6.38 23.35
N MET A 108 -2.45 6.26 22.78
CA MET A 108 -2.17 6.76 21.44
C MET A 108 -1.29 5.78 20.66
N ASN A 109 -1.60 5.62 19.39
CA ASN A 109 -0.71 4.99 18.41
C ASN A 109 -0.63 5.93 17.21
N ALA A 110 0.57 6.38 16.87
CA ALA A 110 0.82 7.27 15.75
C ALA A 110 1.91 6.68 14.84
N ASN A 111 1.66 6.71 13.54
CA ASN A 111 2.61 6.25 12.54
C ASN A 111 2.77 7.32 11.45
N TYR A 112 4.00 7.61 11.12
CA TYR A 112 4.36 8.44 9.98
C TYR A 112 5.21 7.64 9.02
N THR A 113 4.87 7.67 7.75
CA THR A 113 5.64 7.04 6.68
C THR A 113 5.99 8.07 5.62
N LEU A 114 7.28 8.19 5.34
CA LEU A 114 7.82 8.87 4.16
C LEU A 114 8.19 7.80 3.14
N GLN A 115 7.63 7.88 1.93
CA GLN A 115 7.83 6.88 0.88
C GLN A 115 8.10 7.54 -0.46
N PHE A 116 8.94 6.91 -1.26
CA PHE A 116 9.18 7.22 -2.68
C PHE A 116 9.02 5.92 -3.46
N ALA A 117 8.03 5.88 -4.34
CA ALA A 117 7.72 4.71 -5.15
C ALA A 117 7.79 5.09 -6.63
N ASP A 118 8.86 4.66 -7.31
CA ASP A 118 9.16 5.03 -8.68
C ASP A 118 9.40 3.77 -9.53
N GLY A 119 9.05 3.83 -10.81
CA GLY A 119 9.29 2.73 -11.74
C GLY A 119 8.89 3.05 -13.18
N THR A 120 8.97 2.06 -14.04
CA THR A 120 8.70 2.20 -15.48
C THR A 120 7.25 1.95 -15.86
N GLY A 121 6.42 1.41 -14.93
CA GLY A 121 5.00 1.21 -15.15
C GLY A 121 4.27 0.83 -13.87
N SER A 122 3.13 1.46 -13.61
CA SER A 122 2.33 1.21 -12.41
C SER A 122 1.43 -0.02 -12.50
N THR A 123 1.07 -0.43 -13.71
CA THR A 123 0.22 -1.59 -14.00
C THR A 123 0.69 -2.30 -15.25
N THR A 124 0.24 -3.53 -15.46
CA THR A 124 0.58 -4.35 -16.65
C THR A 124 0.15 -3.72 -17.98
N THR A 125 -0.71 -2.72 -17.95
CA THR A 125 -1.26 -2.05 -19.15
C THR A 125 -0.89 -0.56 -19.23
N THR A 126 0.01 -0.06 -18.39
CA THR A 126 0.40 1.36 -18.39
C THR A 126 0.85 1.85 -19.76
N ALA A 127 1.60 1.04 -20.51
CA ALA A 127 2.08 1.38 -21.85
C ALA A 127 1.06 1.16 -22.97
N LEU A 128 -0.09 0.54 -22.70
CA LEU A 128 -1.05 0.13 -23.74
C LEU A 128 -1.57 1.29 -24.56
N ALA A 129 -1.85 2.43 -23.93
CA ALA A 129 -2.33 3.63 -24.62
C ALA A 129 -1.29 4.18 -25.63
N LEU A 130 -0.01 4.23 -25.24
CA LEU A 130 1.08 4.65 -26.11
C LEU A 130 1.27 3.68 -27.28
N ILE A 131 1.21 2.37 -27.00
CA ILE A 131 1.35 1.32 -28.02
C ILE A 131 0.19 1.38 -29.01
N ASN A 132 -1.04 1.61 -28.56
CA ASN A 132 -2.21 1.75 -29.43
C ASN A 132 -2.13 3.01 -30.31
N ALA A 133 -1.53 4.07 -29.81
CA ALA A 133 -1.28 5.29 -30.58
C ALA A 133 -0.08 5.18 -31.54
N GLY A 134 0.61 4.03 -31.58
CA GLY A 134 1.81 3.84 -32.39
C GLY A 134 3.04 4.60 -31.87
N LEU A 135 3.01 5.09 -30.65
CA LEU A 135 4.09 5.86 -30.05
C LEU A 135 5.11 4.94 -29.39
N PRO A 136 6.42 5.32 -29.38
CA PRO A 136 7.44 4.55 -28.71
C PRO A 136 7.25 4.59 -27.18
N ASN A 137 7.34 3.44 -26.53
CA ASN A 137 7.41 3.36 -25.09
C ASN A 137 8.85 3.57 -24.60
N LEU A 138 9.16 4.79 -24.18
CA LEU A 138 10.52 5.18 -23.77
C LEU A 138 10.92 4.66 -22.37
N ARG A 139 10.04 4.03 -21.65
CA ARG A 139 10.29 3.44 -20.32
C ARG A 139 11.00 4.40 -19.35
N THR A 140 10.50 5.59 -19.26
CA THR A 140 11.01 6.58 -18.29
C THR A 140 10.58 6.21 -16.87
N ILE A 141 11.44 6.48 -15.91
CA ILE A 141 11.10 6.30 -14.49
C ILE A 141 10.17 7.44 -14.07
N ASN A 142 9.00 7.06 -13.59
CA ASN A 142 7.99 7.97 -13.08
C ASN A 142 7.49 7.49 -11.71
N PRO A 143 6.97 8.38 -10.87
CA PRO A 143 6.27 7.95 -9.67
C PRO A 143 5.13 7.00 -10.02
N PHE A 144 4.96 5.95 -9.22
CA PHE A 144 3.82 5.07 -9.36
C PHE A 144 2.51 5.80 -9.02
N ASN A 145 1.42 5.36 -9.61
CA ASN A 145 0.09 5.94 -9.36
C ASN A 145 -0.38 5.79 -7.90
N TYR A 146 0.23 4.90 -7.14
CA TYR A 146 0.01 4.72 -5.71
C TYR A 146 1.12 5.37 -4.85
N ASP A 147 2.02 6.17 -5.42
CA ASP A 147 3.04 6.90 -4.65
C ASP A 147 2.39 7.91 -3.72
N GLN A 148 2.61 7.72 -2.44
CA GLN A 148 2.08 8.56 -1.38
C GLN A 148 3.25 8.99 -0.49
N ARG A 149 3.83 10.15 -0.84
CA ARG A 149 5.07 10.65 -0.25
C ARG A 149 5.03 10.75 1.26
N HIS A 150 3.92 11.23 1.79
CA HIS A 150 3.73 11.46 3.22
C HIS A 150 2.42 10.82 3.66
N ARG A 151 2.49 9.92 4.62
CA ARG A 151 1.32 9.30 5.23
C ARG A 151 1.44 9.40 6.74
N PHE A 152 0.48 10.06 7.35
CA PHE A 152 0.36 10.14 8.80
C PHE A 152 -0.96 9.48 9.24
N VAL A 153 -0.87 8.59 10.22
CA VAL A 153 -2.01 7.92 10.82
C VAL A 153 -1.85 7.98 12.33
N ALA A 154 -2.84 8.53 13.03
CA ALA A 154 -2.86 8.55 14.47
C ALA A 154 -4.21 8.06 15.00
N ASN A 155 -4.16 7.18 15.97
CA ASN A 155 -5.32 6.74 16.74
C ASN A 155 -5.13 7.19 18.18
N VAL A 156 -6.07 7.98 18.67
CA VAL A 156 -6.08 8.48 20.04
C VAL A 156 -7.35 7.98 20.70
N ASP A 157 -7.20 7.28 21.80
CA ASP A 157 -8.30 6.79 22.62
C ASP A 157 -8.25 7.55 23.96
N TYR A 158 -9.28 8.29 24.26
CA TYR A 158 -9.42 9.02 25.50
C TYR A 158 -10.59 8.44 26.28
N ARG A 159 -10.34 7.99 27.50
CA ARG A 159 -11.38 7.46 28.40
C ARG A 159 -11.25 8.04 29.78
N TYR A 160 -12.37 8.35 30.37
CA TYR A 160 -12.43 8.60 31.81
C TYR A 160 -12.32 7.29 32.58
N GLY A 161 -11.85 7.37 33.80
CA GLY A 161 -11.89 6.25 34.75
C GLY A 161 -13.32 5.75 35.00
N SER A 162 -13.48 4.62 35.63
CA SER A 162 -14.78 4.04 35.98
C SER A 162 -14.86 3.78 37.48
N GLY A 163 -16.05 3.85 38.05
CA GLY A 163 -16.27 3.64 39.50
C GLY A 163 -15.60 4.73 40.35
N ASP A 164 -14.86 4.29 41.34
CA ASP A 164 -14.15 5.19 42.30
C ASP A 164 -13.00 5.97 41.62
N ASP A 165 -12.45 5.47 40.53
CA ASP A 165 -11.41 6.14 39.74
C ASP A 165 -11.94 7.08 38.65
N TYR A 166 -13.26 7.40 38.71
CA TYR A 166 -13.86 8.29 37.71
C TYR A 166 -13.31 9.72 37.86
N ASN A 167 -12.73 10.22 36.76
CA ASN A 167 -12.10 11.54 36.69
C ASN A 167 -12.69 12.43 35.58
N GLY A 168 -13.88 12.08 35.10
CA GLY A 168 -14.59 12.83 34.07
C GLY A 168 -15.54 13.89 34.63
N PRO A 169 -16.20 14.66 33.76
CA PRO A 169 -17.20 15.67 34.17
C PRO A 169 -18.45 14.99 34.70
N ILE A 170 -18.97 15.54 35.79
CA ILE A 170 -20.21 15.14 36.42
C ILE A 170 -21.27 16.19 36.12
N VAL A 171 -22.42 15.77 35.59
CA VAL A 171 -23.54 16.66 35.28
C VAL A 171 -24.68 16.36 36.24
N ASN A 172 -25.21 17.42 36.85
CA ASN A 172 -26.39 17.31 37.68
C ASN A 172 -27.66 17.33 36.81
N VAL A 173 -28.41 16.24 36.79
CA VAL A 173 -29.57 16.02 35.89
C VAL A 173 -30.91 16.14 36.64
N GLY A 174 -30.93 16.75 37.82
CA GLY A 174 -32.11 16.90 38.63
C GLY A 174 -31.88 16.60 40.11
N LYS A 175 -32.94 16.37 40.85
CA LYS A 175 -32.89 15.98 42.27
C LYS A 175 -33.49 14.58 42.42
N ASN A 176 -32.95 13.79 43.32
CA ASN A 176 -33.56 12.55 43.79
C ASN A 176 -34.77 12.89 44.71
N ASP A 177 -35.56 11.87 45.01
CA ASP A 177 -36.74 12.02 45.90
C ASP A 177 -36.38 12.45 47.34
N ASP A 178 -35.13 12.26 47.74
CA ASP A 178 -34.53 12.67 48.99
C ASP A 178 -33.95 14.10 49.00
N GLY A 179 -34.08 14.83 47.85
CA GLY A 179 -33.59 16.19 47.68
C GLY A 179 -32.10 16.31 47.28
N THR A 180 -31.38 15.20 47.19
CA THR A 180 -29.97 15.18 46.74
C THR A 180 -29.86 15.36 45.25
N ALA A 181 -28.76 15.99 44.76
CA ALA A 181 -28.55 16.17 43.32
C ALA A 181 -28.29 14.80 42.63
N LYS A 182 -29.11 14.49 41.63
CA LYS A 182 -28.91 13.32 40.77
C LYS A 182 -27.74 13.59 39.81
N GLN A 183 -26.66 12.92 40.05
CA GLN A 183 -25.42 13.06 39.26
C GLN A 183 -25.31 11.99 38.19
N VAL A 184 -24.95 12.41 36.99
CA VAL A 184 -24.65 11.50 35.87
C VAL A 184 -23.21 11.73 35.43
N GLN A 185 -22.44 10.63 35.36
CA GLN A 185 -21.07 10.61 34.84
C GLN A 185 -21.13 10.58 33.34
N LEU A 186 -20.36 11.45 32.66
CA LEU A 186 -20.23 11.44 31.22
C LEU A 186 -19.12 10.46 30.82
N PHE A 187 -19.41 9.58 29.86
CA PHE A 187 -18.43 8.67 29.28
C PHE A 187 -17.95 9.23 27.96
N ALA A 188 -16.62 9.29 27.78
CA ALA A 188 -15.98 9.49 26.48
C ALA A 188 -15.37 8.14 26.06
N ASN A 189 -15.63 7.77 24.80
CA ASN A 189 -15.11 6.51 24.24
C ASN A 189 -14.50 6.79 22.87
#